data_0d3ba4ab21b29106a59bd40cd4d68f20
#
_entry.id   0d3ba4ab21b29106a59bd40cd4d68f20
#
_cell.length_a   1.000
_cell.length_b   1.000
_cell.length_c   1.000
_cell.angle_alpha   90.00
_cell.angle_beta   90.00
_cell.angle_gamma   90.00
#
_symmetry.space_group_name_H-M   'P 1'
#
loop_
_entity.id
_entity.type
_entity.pdbx_description
1 polymer ?
#
loop_
_entity_poly.entity_id
_entity_poly.type
_entity_poly.pdbx_seq_one_letter_code
_entity_poly.pdbx_strand_id
1 'polypeptide(L)'
;KEYMDADDSFNCPVVAGYPDVAGLNVDGLISGKVSYIHSFFPIDSPEKMVGNIVKEFRRQSVTSAEARKAIKKAYKEQEKFKKDIGAMGDRTVRYINKKGLVGVVLAGHPYHLDPEVNHGIPELINGYNVAVLTEDSVAGRPIGAETGKGLKVIDQWVYHSRLYRTAYVVANDPEFSRIEMVQLNSFGCGLDAISADQAAKILEKKGRLHTLLKIDESKNNGAVRIRVRSLLAAVRANDPLPAEAVKPENAETVHF
;
A
#
# COMPACT_ATOMS: atom_id res chain seq x y z
N LYS A 1 -5.31 -8.28 15.21
CA LYS A 1 -4.85 -7.00 14.64
C LYS A 1 -3.68 -7.27 13.71
N GLU A 2 -3.63 -6.59 12.57
CA GLU A 2 -2.49 -6.67 11.66
C GLU A 2 -1.28 -5.95 12.24
N TYR A 3 -1.52 -4.81 12.89
CA TYR A 3 -0.51 -4.04 13.62
C TYR A 3 -0.88 -3.97 15.09
N MET A 4 0.05 -4.34 15.97
CA MET A 4 -0.21 -4.44 17.42
C MET A 4 -0.47 -3.09 18.10
N ASP A 5 0.00 -2.02 17.49
CA ASP A 5 -0.14 -0.64 17.94
C ASP A 5 -1.42 0.06 17.43
N ALA A 6 -2.16 -0.56 16.50
CA ALA A 6 -3.47 -0.07 16.07
C ALA A 6 -4.57 -0.39 17.09
N ASP A 7 -5.62 0.44 17.14
CA ASP A 7 -6.79 0.21 18.01
C ASP A 7 -7.59 -1.01 17.55
N ASP A 8 -7.72 -1.20 16.22
CA ASP A 8 -8.36 -2.37 15.61
C ASP A 8 -7.85 -2.61 14.17
N SER A 9 -8.44 -3.58 13.44
CA SER A 9 -8.07 -3.93 12.06
C SER A 9 -9.31 -4.24 11.22
N PHE A 10 -10.21 -3.27 11.10
CA PHE A 10 -11.40 -3.40 10.28
C PHE A 10 -11.15 -2.99 8.83
N ASN A 11 -11.90 -3.59 7.93
CA ASN A 11 -12.05 -3.07 6.58
C ASN A 11 -13.13 -1.98 6.53
N CYS A 12 -12.95 -1.00 5.65
CA CYS A 12 -13.97 -0.02 5.35
C CYS A 12 -15.27 -0.73 4.86
N PRO A 13 -16.47 -0.29 5.30
CA PRO A 13 -17.74 -0.89 4.87
C PRO A 13 -17.92 -0.92 3.35
N VAL A 14 -17.41 0.08 2.64
CA VAL A 14 -17.45 0.11 1.16
C VAL A 14 -16.65 -1.03 0.57
N VAL A 15 -15.42 -1.27 1.07
CA VAL A 15 -14.59 -2.39 0.63
C VAL A 15 -15.25 -3.74 0.97
N ALA A 16 -15.85 -3.86 2.15
CA ALA A 16 -16.57 -5.06 2.55
C ALA A 16 -17.80 -5.34 1.68
N GLY A 17 -18.42 -4.30 1.12
CA GLY A 17 -19.58 -4.40 0.24
C GLY A 17 -19.27 -4.67 -1.23
N TYR A 18 -18.02 -4.60 -1.67
CA TYR A 18 -17.67 -4.81 -3.10
C TYR A 18 -18.16 -6.14 -3.68
N PRO A 19 -18.12 -7.28 -2.98
CA PRO A 19 -18.65 -8.52 -3.53
C PRO A 19 -20.14 -8.43 -3.88
N ASP A 20 -20.96 -7.80 -3.04
CA ASP A 20 -22.39 -7.62 -3.31
C ASP A 20 -22.62 -6.66 -4.48
N VAL A 21 -21.87 -5.56 -4.52
CA VAL A 21 -21.92 -4.61 -5.64
C VAL A 21 -21.55 -5.28 -6.95
N ALA A 22 -20.47 -6.08 -6.99
CA ALA A 22 -20.10 -6.84 -8.17
C ALA A 22 -21.20 -7.83 -8.59
N GLY A 23 -21.73 -8.60 -7.64
CA GLY A 23 -22.77 -9.58 -7.89
C GLY A 23 -24.06 -9.00 -8.48
N LEU A 24 -24.37 -7.74 -8.13
CA LEU A 24 -25.59 -7.03 -8.57
C LEU A 24 -25.42 -6.20 -9.84
N ASN A 25 -24.17 -5.93 -10.28
CA ASN A 25 -23.92 -4.99 -11.37
C ASN A 25 -23.13 -5.59 -12.56
N VAL A 26 -22.55 -6.77 -12.40
CA VAL A 26 -21.79 -7.42 -13.50
C VAL A 26 -22.69 -8.41 -14.25
N ASP A 27 -22.99 -8.14 -15.51
CA ASP A 27 -23.92 -8.93 -16.33
C ASP A 27 -23.64 -10.43 -16.34
N GLY A 28 -22.36 -10.83 -16.38
CA GLY A 28 -21.95 -12.23 -16.35
C GLY A 28 -22.32 -12.94 -15.04
N LEU A 29 -22.33 -12.20 -13.92
CA LEU A 29 -22.70 -12.68 -12.59
C LEU A 29 -24.24 -12.69 -12.42
N ILE A 30 -24.91 -11.61 -12.82
CA ILE A 30 -26.38 -11.47 -12.77
C ILE A 30 -27.04 -12.57 -13.62
N SER A 31 -26.52 -12.82 -14.81
CA SER A 31 -27.09 -13.85 -15.73
C SER A 31 -26.80 -15.28 -15.32
N GLY A 32 -26.00 -15.51 -14.27
CA GLY A 32 -25.62 -16.84 -13.80
C GLY A 32 -24.70 -17.61 -14.78
N LYS A 33 -24.12 -16.93 -15.77
CA LYS A 33 -23.16 -17.55 -16.72
C LYS A 33 -21.84 -17.92 -16.03
N VAL A 34 -21.51 -17.22 -14.95
CA VAL A 34 -20.30 -17.43 -14.17
C VAL A 34 -20.71 -17.84 -12.74
N SER A 35 -20.09 -18.86 -12.19
CA SER A 35 -20.26 -19.21 -10.78
C SER A 35 -19.58 -18.17 -9.91
N TYR A 36 -20.34 -17.46 -9.09
CA TYR A 36 -19.84 -16.42 -8.21
C TYR A 36 -19.83 -16.88 -6.76
N ILE A 37 -18.62 -16.93 -6.18
CA ILE A 37 -18.41 -17.28 -4.77
C ILE A 37 -18.01 -16.02 -4.03
N HIS A 38 -18.89 -15.52 -3.15
CA HIS A 38 -18.65 -14.33 -2.33
C HIS A 38 -18.95 -14.58 -0.84
N SER A 39 -18.85 -15.83 -0.41
CA SER A 39 -19.03 -16.24 0.98
C SER A 39 -18.02 -15.54 1.90
N PHE A 40 -18.47 -15.14 3.08
CA PHE A 40 -17.58 -14.61 4.10
C PHE A 40 -16.66 -15.68 4.66
N PHE A 41 -15.37 -15.45 4.62
CA PHE A 41 -14.32 -16.29 5.18
C PHE A 41 -13.58 -15.56 6.30
N PRO A 42 -13.80 -15.94 7.58
CA PRO A 42 -13.18 -15.28 8.73
C PRO A 42 -11.70 -15.63 8.82
N ILE A 43 -10.84 -14.71 8.33
CA ILE A 43 -9.38 -14.91 8.27
C ILE A 43 -8.77 -15.02 9.68
N ASP A 44 -9.37 -14.40 10.68
CA ASP A 44 -8.94 -14.43 12.07
C ASP A 44 -9.28 -15.71 12.82
N SER A 45 -10.15 -16.57 12.23
CA SER A 45 -10.63 -17.82 12.83
C SER A 45 -10.51 -19.01 11.88
N PRO A 46 -9.34 -19.68 11.84
CA PRO A 46 -9.09 -20.81 10.93
C PRO A 46 -10.13 -21.92 10.99
N GLU A 47 -10.63 -22.26 12.16
CA GLU A 47 -11.62 -23.34 12.30
C GLU A 47 -13.01 -22.93 11.74
N LYS A 48 -13.43 -21.68 11.94
CA LYS A 48 -14.65 -21.16 11.29
C LYS A 48 -14.48 -21.11 9.77
N MET A 49 -13.29 -20.73 9.30
CA MET A 49 -12.97 -20.74 7.88
C MET A 49 -13.06 -22.15 7.27
N VAL A 50 -12.59 -23.19 7.97
CA VAL A 50 -12.75 -24.59 7.53
C VAL A 50 -14.23 -24.90 7.30
N GLY A 51 -15.10 -24.58 8.27
CA GLY A 51 -16.53 -24.83 8.16
C GLY A 51 -17.17 -24.12 6.95
N ASN A 52 -16.81 -22.86 6.74
CA ASN A 52 -17.32 -22.08 5.60
C ASN A 52 -16.83 -22.62 4.26
N ILE A 53 -15.56 -23.01 4.14
CA ILE A 53 -15.00 -23.62 2.92
C ILE A 53 -15.72 -24.95 2.61
N VAL A 54 -15.88 -25.84 3.58
CA VAL A 54 -16.56 -27.12 3.37
C VAL A 54 -18.02 -26.91 2.95
N LYS A 55 -18.68 -25.93 3.54
CA LYS A 55 -20.07 -25.59 3.16
C LYS A 55 -20.16 -25.06 1.73
N GLU A 56 -19.29 -24.12 1.36
CA GLU A 56 -19.27 -23.48 0.06
C GLU A 56 -18.92 -24.45 -1.06
N PHE A 57 -17.89 -25.27 -0.84
CA PHE A 57 -17.40 -26.23 -1.82
C PHE A 57 -18.00 -27.65 -1.64
N ARG A 58 -19.22 -27.72 -1.09
CA ARG A 58 -19.91 -29.01 -0.86
C ARG A 58 -20.13 -29.81 -2.15
N ARG A 59 -20.41 -29.13 -3.26
CA ARG A 59 -20.60 -29.77 -4.57
C ARG A 59 -19.33 -30.42 -5.11
N GLN A 60 -18.16 -29.92 -4.73
CA GLN A 60 -16.84 -30.43 -5.07
C GLN A 60 -16.34 -31.47 -4.06
N SER A 61 -17.17 -31.85 -3.07
CA SER A 61 -16.86 -32.84 -2.05
C SER A 61 -15.61 -32.57 -1.22
N VAL A 62 -15.30 -31.24 -0.99
CA VAL A 62 -14.15 -30.84 -0.20
C VAL A 62 -14.32 -31.26 1.25
N THR A 63 -13.33 -32.00 1.78
CA THR A 63 -13.31 -32.47 3.15
C THR A 63 -12.71 -31.42 4.12
N SER A 64 -13.05 -31.53 5.41
CA SER A 64 -12.46 -30.67 6.44
C SER A 64 -10.93 -30.82 6.54
N ALA A 65 -10.41 -32.03 6.26
CA ALA A 65 -8.96 -32.28 6.28
C ALA A 65 -8.25 -31.53 5.13
N GLU A 66 -8.83 -31.56 3.93
CA GLU A 66 -8.31 -30.80 2.77
C GLU A 66 -8.39 -29.30 3.02
N ALA A 67 -9.53 -28.79 3.53
CA ALA A 67 -9.69 -27.38 3.87
C ALA A 67 -8.64 -26.92 4.90
N ARG A 68 -8.42 -27.65 6.00
CA ARG A 68 -7.37 -27.35 6.98
C ARG A 68 -5.98 -27.32 6.37
N LYS A 69 -5.66 -28.31 5.52
CA LYS A 69 -4.35 -28.35 4.83
C LYS A 69 -4.16 -27.17 3.91
N ALA A 70 -5.20 -26.79 3.16
CA ALA A 70 -5.17 -25.63 2.26
C ALA A 70 -5.00 -24.32 3.04
N ILE A 71 -5.79 -24.09 4.09
CA ILE A 71 -5.70 -22.93 4.96
C ILE A 71 -4.29 -22.79 5.55
N LYS A 72 -3.74 -23.87 6.12
CA LYS A 72 -2.37 -23.84 6.68
C LYS A 72 -1.32 -23.45 5.66
N LYS A 73 -1.45 -23.92 4.41
CA LYS A 73 -0.56 -23.52 3.32
C LYS A 73 -0.74 -22.05 2.94
N ALA A 74 -1.98 -21.58 2.86
CA ALA A 74 -2.29 -20.20 2.52
C ALA A 74 -1.72 -19.23 3.55
N TYR A 75 -1.88 -19.47 4.84
CA TYR A 75 -1.25 -18.63 5.87
C TYR A 75 0.28 -18.64 5.79
N LYS A 76 0.89 -19.81 5.55
CA LYS A 76 2.35 -19.88 5.39
C LYS A 76 2.82 -19.08 4.18
N GLU A 77 2.10 -19.12 3.08
CA GLU A 77 2.43 -18.34 1.89
C GLU A 77 2.22 -16.85 2.10
N GLN A 78 1.16 -16.45 2.81
CA GLN A 78 0.93 -15.06 3.20
C GLN A 78 2.09 -14.49 4.04
N GLU A 79 2.56 -15.26 5.02
CA GLU A 79 3.70 -14.85 5.84
C GLU A 79 5.00 -14.77 5.03
N LYS A 80 5.19 -15.72 4.09
CA LYS A 80 6.33 -15.68 3.18
C LYS A 80 6.26 -14.44 2.28
N PHE A 81 5.11 -14.16 1.68
CA PHE A 81 4.89 -12.98 0.84
C PHE A 81 5.24 -11.68 1.58
N LYS A 82 4.75 -11.51 2.83
CA LYS A 82 5.08 -10.34 3.65
C LYS A 82 6.58 -10.19 3.87
N LYS A 83 7.28 -11.31 4.15
CA LYS A 83 8.74 -11.32 4.32
C LYS A 83 9.48 -10.98 3.03
N ASP A 84 9.06 -11.55 1.91
CA ASP A 84 9.70 -11.35 0.61
C ASP A 84 9.57 -9.89 0.16
N ILE A 85 8.38 -9.32 0.31
CA ILE A 85 8.12 -7.91 -0.04
C ILE A 85 8.91 -6.94 0.86
N GLY A 86 8.94 -7.19 2.17
CA GLY A 86 9.76 -6.41 3.09
C GLY A 86 11.24 -6.49 2.78
N ALA A 87 11.76 -7.70 2.48
CA ALA A 87 13.15 -7.89 2.08
C ALA A 87 13.50 -7.17 0.77
N MET A 88 12.54 -7.07 -0.16
CA MET A 88 12.69 -6.28 -1.37
C MET A 88 12.75 -4.79 -1.06
N GLY A 89 11.85 -4.29 -0.20
CA GLY A 89 11.89 -2.92 0.30
C GLY A 89 13.26 -2.57 0.91
N ASP A 90 13.77 -3.43 1.80
CA ASP A 90 15.09 -3.24 2.41
C ASP A 90 16.23 -3.21 1.40
N ARG A 91 16.20 -4.05 0.37
CA ARG A 91 17.20 -4.03 -0.71
C ARG A 91 17.14 -2.71 -1.47
N THR A 92 15.93 -2.23 -1.77
CA THR A 92 15.71 -0.97 -2.49
C THR A 92 16.19 0.22 -1.67
N VAL A 93 15.90 0.28 -0.39
CA VAL A 93 16.39 1.34 0.52
C VAL A 93 17.91 1.38 0.54
N ARG A 94 18.57 0.20 0.70
CA ARG A 94 20.03 0.11 0.65
C ARG A 94 20.60 0.55 -0.71
N TYR A 95 19.92 0.23 -1.81
CA TYR A 95 20.32 0.66 -3.15
C TYR A 95 20.23 2.17 -3.31
N ILE A 96 19.13 2.78 -2.89
CA ILE A 96 18.93 4.24 -2.88
C ILE A 96 20.07 4.92 -2.13
N ASN A 97 20.34 4.49 -0.90
CA ASN A 97 21.39 5.07 -0.05
C ASN A 97 22.78 4.88 -0.65
N LYS A 98 23.12 3.68 -1.14
CA LYS A 98 24.41 3.37 -1.76
C LYS A 98 24.67 4.21 -3.02
N LYS A 99 23.62 4.49 -3.80
CA LYS A 99 23.73 5.23 -5.07
C LYS A 99 23.49 6.73 -4.91
N GLY A 100 23.12 7.20 -3.72
CA GLY A 100 22.76 8.60 -3.49
C GLY A 100 21.52 9.05 -4.25
N LEU A 101 20.61 8.12 -4.57
CA LEU A 101 19.37 8.41 -5.29
C LEU A 101 18.32 9.03 -4.37
N VAL A 102 17.29 9.60 -4.96
CA VAL A 102 16.03 9.91 -4.29
C VAL A 102 15.08 8.73 -4.42
N GLY A 103 14.36 8.41 -3.35
CA GLY A 103 13.29 7.43 -3.34
C GLY A 103 11.94 8.05 -2.99
N VAL A 104 10.89 7.35 -3.36
CA VAL A 104 9.52 7.67 -2.97
C VAL A 104 8.84 6.40 -2.48
N VAL A 105 8.18 6.48 -1.33
CA VAL A 105 7.19 5.48 -0.93
C VAL A 105 5.84 5.92 -1.49
N LEU A 106 5.32 5.12 -2.41
CA LEU A 106 3.98 5.31 -2.96
C LEU A 106 3.00 4.61 -2.04
N ALA A 107 2.24 5.38 -1.28
CA ALA A 107 1.33 4.93 -0.25
C ALA A 107 -0.13 5.18 -0.64
N GLY A 108 -1.04 4.42 -0.05
CA GLY A 108 -2.48 4.54 -0.28
C GLY A 108 -3.20 3.21 -0.08
N HIS A 109 -4.33 3.03 -0.71
CA HIS A 109 -5.04 1.75 -0.66
C HIS A 109 -4.34 0.69 -1.55
N PRO A 110 -4.47 -0.61 -1.24
CA PRO A 110 -3.83 -1.66 -2.04
C PRO A 110 -4.18 -1.62 -3.53
N TYR A 111 -5.41 -1.25 -3.87
CA TYR A 111 -5.85 -1.15 -5.27
C TYR A 111 -5.21 0.03 -6.04
N HIS A 112 -4.60 1.00 -5.35
CA HIS A 112 -3.83 2.05 -5.99
C HIS A 112 -2.54 1.56 -6.67
N LEU A 113 -2.11 0.32 -6.38
CA LEU A 113 -0.97 -0.31 -7.06
C LEU A 113 -1.35 -0.93 -8.41
N ASP A 114 -2.64 -1.09 -8.70
CA ASP A 114 -3.10 -1.57 -9.98
C ASP A 114 -2.82 -0.54 -11.09
N PRO A 115 -2.17 -0.93 -12.21
CA PRO A 115 -1.79 -0.01 -13.30
C PRO A 115 -2.97 0.72 -13.94
N GLU A 116 -4.15 0.09 -14.00
CA GLU A 116 -5.35 0.74 -14.52
C GLU A 116 -5.89 1.81 -13.56
N VAL A 117 -5.71 1.60 -12.27
CA VAL A 117 -6.15 2.54 -11.23
C VAL A 117 -5.17 3.71 -11.09
N ASN A 118 -3.86 3.44 -11.09
CA ASN A 118 -2.85 4.47 -10.85
C ASN A 118 -2.41 5.23 -12.12
N HIS A 119 -2.89 4.82 -13.30
CA HIS A 119 -2.64 5.48 -14.59
C HIS A 119 -1.17 5.68 -14.93
N GLY A 120 -0.28 4.78 -14.48
CA GLY A 120 1.17 4.84 -14.75
C GLY A 120 1.92 5.87 -13.90
N ILE A 121 1.43 6.20 -12.70
CA ILE A 121 2.13 7.09 -11.76
C ILE A 121 3.49 6.53 -11.32
N PRO A 122 3.65 5.24 -10.99
CA PRO A 122 4.97 4.68 -10.65
C PRO A 122 5.99 4.86 -11.77
N GLU A 123 5.60 4.59 -13.02
CA GLU A 123 6.44 4.73 -14.20
C GLU A 123 6.80 6.20 -14.45
N LEU A 124 5.84 7.10 -14.25
CA LEU A 124 6.07 8.54 -14.35
C LEU A 124 7.13 9.01 -13.32
N ILE A 125 7.06 8.54 -12.08
CA ILE A 125 8.02 8.86 -11.02
C ILE A 125 9.40 8.28 -11.37
N ASN A 126 9.46 7.02 -11.79
CA ASN A 126 10.69 6.37 -12.24
C ASN A 126 11.36 7.13 -13.40
N GLY A 127 10.57 7.70 -14.31
CA GLY A 127 11.07 8.52 -15.41
C GLY A 127 11.84 9.78 -14.99
N TYR A 128 11.78 10.17 -13.71
CA TYR A 128 12.61 11.23 -13.11
C TYR A 128 13.87 10.70 -12.40
N ASN A 129 14.24 9.46 -12.62
CA ASN A 129 15.35 8.78 -11.92
C ASN A 129 15.13 8.70 -10.40
N VAL A 130 13.90 8.40 -10.01
CA VAL A 130 13.47 8.23 -8.61
C VAL A 130 13.07 6.79 -8.38
N ALA A 131 13.60 6.15 -7.37
CA ALA A 131 13.20 4.80 -6.99
C ALA A 131 11.82 4.83 -6.33
N VAL A 132 10.94 3.89 -6.69
CA VAL A 132 9.61 3.77 -6.10
C VAL A 132 9.55 2.52 -5.23
N LEU A 133 9.13 2.72 -3.97
CA LEU A 133 8.77 1.66 -3.04
C LEU A 133 7.25 1.65 -2.86
N THR A 134 6.68 0.50 -2.54
CA THR A 134 5.28 0.38 -2.16
C THR A 134 5.12 0.45 -0.65
N GLU A 135 3.97 0.86 -0.20
CA GLU A 135 3.64 0.98 1.22
C GLU A 135 3.85 -0.33 1.99
N ASP A 136 3.41 -1.46 1.44
CA ASP A 136 3.51 -2.78 2.04
C ASP A 136 4.96 -3.30 2.13
N SER A 137 5.86 -2.79 1.30
CA SER A 137 7.29 -3.09 1.38
C SER A 137 8.00 -2.36 2.54
N VAL A 138 7.33 -1.38 3.15
CA VAL A 138 7.90 -0.46 4.15
C VAL A 138 7.21 -0.58 5.51
N ALA A 139 5.89 -0.73 5.53
CA ALA A 139 5.07 -0.67 6.76
C ALA A 139 5.43 -1.73 7.82
N GLY A 140 6.06 -2.84 7.43
CA GLY A 140 6.53 -3.88 8.35
C GLY A 140 7.85 -3.55 9.08
N ARG A 141 8.53 -2.44 8.74
CA ARG A 141 9.78 -2.06 9.42
C ARG A 141 9.55 -1.71 10.88
N PRO A 142 10.55 -1.96 11.74
CA PRO A 142 10.46 -1.54 13.14
C PRO A 142 10.32 -0.02 13.22
N ILE A 143 9.36 0.43 14.00
CA ILE A 143 9.17 1.83 14.35
C ILE A 143 9.34 1.96 15.84
N GLY A 144 10.03 3.02 16.29
CA GLY A 144 10.29 3.27 17.69
C GLY A 144 9.02 3.44 18.54
N ALA A 145 9.16 3.58 19.82
CA ALA A 145 8.09 3.62 20.83
C ALA A 145 7.07 4.78 20.71
N GLU A 146 7.20 5.62 19.69
CA GLU A 146 6.32 6.78 19.46
C GLU A 146 5.15 6.49 18.51
N THR A 147 5.04 5.26 18.01
CA THR A 147 3.97 4.86 17.09
C THR A 147 2.61 4.94 17.75
N GLY A 148 1.64 5.50 17.07
CA GLY A 148 0.27 5.68 17.59
C GLY A 148 0.15 6.86 18.59
N LYS A 149 1.24 7.36 19.16
CA LYS A 149 1.20 8.51 20.05
C LYS A 149 0.97 9.80 19.27
N GLY A 150 -0.21 10.38 19.45
CA GLY A 150 -0.55 11.68 18.87
C GLY A 150 -1.38 11.63 17.59
N LEU A 151 -1.90 10.46 17.21
CA LEU A 151 -3.04 10.39 16.31
C LEU A 151 -4.24 11.05 16.98
N LYS A 152 -4.96 11.89 16.23
CA LYS A 152 -6.18 12.55 16.71
C LYS A 152 -7.44 11.77 16.37
N VAL A 153 -7.28 10.59 15.81
CA VAL A 153 -8.34 9.70 15.34
C VAL A 153 -8.09 8.29 15.84
N ILE A 154 -9.15 7.52 15.95
CA ILE A 154 -9.07 6.10 16.28
C ILE A 154 -8.41 5.37 15.12
N ASP A 155 -7.36 4.62 15.38
CA ASP A 155 -6.61 3.83 14.39
C ASP A 155 -7.20 2.42 14.28
N GLN A 156 -8.36 2.32 13.63
CA GLN A 156 -9.13 1.07 13.54
C GLN A 156 -9.21 0.49 12.11
N TRP A 157 -8.79 1.24 11.10
CA TRP A 157 -8.92 0.85 9.70
C TRP A 157 -7.59 0.31 9.18
N VAL A 158 -7.56 -0.95 8.76
CA VAL A 158 -6.32 -1.67 8.41
C VAL A 158 -5.44 -0.93 7.39
N TYR A 159 -6.05 -0.32 6.36
CA TYR A 159 -5.28 0.40 5.34
C TYR A 159 -4.75 1.73 5.84
N HIS A 160 -5.50 2.42 6.69
CA HIS A 160 -5.05 3.68 7.29
C HIS A 160 -3.98 3.44 8.36
N SER A 161 -4.10 2.37 9.16
CA SER A 161 -3.04 1.95 10.09
C SER A 161 -1.72 1.73 9.35
N ARG A 162 -1.76 1.04 8.20
CA ARG A 162 -0.58 0.82 7.37
C ARG A 162 -0.01 2.13 6.82
N LEU A 163 -0.88 3.06 6.38
CA LEU A 163 -0.50 4.38 5.92
C LEU A 163 0.22 5.17 7.02
N TYR A 164 -0.32 5.20 8.24
CA TYR A 164 0.29 5.89 9.37
C TYR A 164 1.64 5.27 9.75
N ARG A 165 1.74 3.95 9.77
CA ARG A 165 3.02 3.26 10.01
C ARG A 165 4.06 3.64 8.97
N THR A 166 3.69 3.67 7.70
CA THR A 166 4.57 4.11 6.62
C THR A 166 5.03 5.55 6.83
N ALA A 167 4.13 6.46 7.20
CA ALA A 167 4.49 7.83 7.54
C ALA A 167 5.47 7.90 8.73
N TYR A 168 5.26 7.09 9.77
CA TYR A 168 6.20 6.99 10.89
C TYR A 168 7.57 6.45 10.47
N VAL A 169 7.64 5.42 9.63
CA VAL A 169 8.91 4.90 9.10
C VAL A 169 9.64 5.99 8.33
N VAL A 170 8.98 6.64 7.35
CA VAL A 170 9.58 7.71 6.54
C VAL A 170 10.03 8.88 7.41
N ALA A 171 9.30 9.20 8.49
CA ALA A 171 9.62 10.30 9.37
C ALA A 171 10.80 10.02 10.31
N ASN A 172 10.98 8.78 10.78
CA ASN A 172 11.86 8.49 11.90
C ASN A 172 13.02 7.52 11.59
N ASP A 173 12.94 6.72 10.51
CA ASP A 173 14.02 5.80 10.14
C ASP A 173 15.14 6.56 9.43
N PRO A 174 16.37 6.60 9.99
CA PRO A 174 17.50 7.29 9.36
C PRO A 174 17.83 6.80 7.94
N GLU A 175 17.54 5.54 7.62
CA GLU A 175 17.74 5.01 6.28
C GLU A 175 16.83 5.66 5.24
N PHE A 176 15.76 6.35 5.68
CA PHE A 176 14.81 7.05 4.82
C PHE A 176 15.14 8.54 4.61
N SER A 177 16.33 8.99 4.97
CA SER A 177 16.74 10.39 4.81
C SER A 177 16.56 10.95 3.39
N ARG A 178 16.65 10.10 2.36
CA ARG A 178 16.47 10.44 0.93
C ARG A 178 15.16 9.88 0.33
N ILE A 179 14.25 9.42 1.15
CA ILE A 179 13.01 8.76 0.70
C ILE A 179 11.82 9.55 1.24
N GLU A 180 11.01 10.12 0.35
CA GLU A 180 9.81 10.88 0.70
C GLU A 180 8.54 10.06 0.50
N MET A 181 7.44 10.51 1.11
CA MET A 181 6.14 9.86 0.97
C MET A 181 5.26 10.58 -0.04
N VAL A 182 4.74 9.82 -1.00
CA VAL A 182 3.71 10.26 -1.94
C VAL A 182 2.48 9.42 -1.68
N GLN A 183 1.40 10.06 -1.24
CA GLN A 183 0.13 9.40 -0.97
C GLN A 183 -0.79 9.50 -2.18
N LEU A 184 -1.29 8.36 -2.64
CA LEU A 184 -2.39 8.28 -3.59
C LEU A 184 -3.72 8.32 -2.82
N ASN A 185 -4.66 9.11 -3.31
CA ASN A 185 -5.95 9.31 -2.67
C ASN A 185 -7.05 9.24 -3.72
N SER A 186 -8.08 8.44 -3.45
CA SER A 186 -9.26 8.35 -4.30
C SER A 186 -10.18 9.54 -4.06
N PHE A 187 -10.72 10.10 -5.13
CA PHE A 187 -11.55 11.31 -5.07
C PHE A 187 -12.80 11.17 -4.16
N GLY A 188 -13.42 10.00 -4.13
CA GLY A 188 -14.65 9.73 -3.39
C GLY A 188 -14.47 9.15 -1.98
N CYS A 189 -13.22 8.98 -1.50
CA CYS A 189 -12.97 8.34 -0.19
C CYS A 189 -12.96 9.37 0.94
N GLY A 190 -14.04 9.43 1.73
CA GLY A 190 -14.12 10.35 2.89
C GLY A 190 -13.11 10.05 3.99
N LEU A 191 -12.71 8.78 4.16
CA LEU A 191 -11.69 8.40 5.15
C LEU A 191 -10.30 8.91 4.75
N ASP A 192 -9.99 8.97 3.44
CA ASP A 192 -8.72 9.48 2.95
C ASP A 192 -8.51 10.96 3.26
N ALA A 193 -9.58 11.75 3.35
CA ALA A 193 -9.48 13.15 3.74
C ALA A 193 -8.92 13.31 5.16
N ILE A 194 -9.30 12.41 6.08
CA ILE A 194 -8.81 12.38 7.46
C ILE A 194 -7.41 11.78 7.52
N SER A 195 -7.19 10.67 6.83
CA SER A 195 -5.91 9.96 6.87
C SER A 195 -4.78 10.76 6.25
N ALA A 196 -5.05 11.51 5.20
CA ALA A 196 -4.07 12.40 4.57
C ALA A 196 -3.59 13.50 5.53
N ASP A 197 -4.51 14.13 6.29
CA ASP A 197 -4.17 15.13 7.31
C ASP A 197 -3.33 14.53 8.44
N GLN A 198 -3.65 13.31 8.90
CA GLN A 198 -2.88 12.65 9.95
C GLN A 198 -1.48 12.23 9.45
N ALA A 199 -1.37 11.67 8.25
CA ALA A 199 -0.09 11.32 7.64
C ALA A 199 0.79 12.56 7.45
N ALA A 200 0.23 13.67 6.96
CA ALA A 200 0.93 14.95 6.84
C ALA A 200 1.48 15.41 8.20
N LYS A 201 0.66 15.38 9.26
CA LYS A 201 1.09 15.80 10.61
C LYS A 201 2.21 14.92 11.19
N ILE A 202 2.20 13.61 10.90
CA ILE A 202 3.29 12.72 11.32
C ILE A 202 4.60 13.14 10.65
N LEU A 203 4.57 13.39 9.34
CA LEU A 203 5.74 13.77 8.55
C LEU A 203 6.24 15.18 8.90
N GLU A 204 5.35 16.15 9.00
CA GLU A 204 5.67 17.55 9.32
C GLU A 204 6.38 17.73 10.66
N LYS A 205 6.02 16.94 11.69
CA LYS A 205 6.70 16.95 13.00
C LYS A 205 8.20 16.66 12.90
N LYS A 206 8.63 16.03 11.82
CA LYS A 206 10.05 15.69 11.56
C LYS A 206 10.62 16.46 10.36
N GLY A 207 9.93 17.52 9.91
CA GLY A 207 10.35 18.34 8.77
C GLY A 207 10.32 17.59 7.43
N ARG A 208 9.54 16.51 7.31
CA ARG A 208 9.42 15.73 6.09
C ARG A 208 8.28 16.23 5.23
N LEU A 209 8.41 16.04 3.92
CA LEU A 209 7.40 16.46 2.96
C LEU A 209 6.29 15.41 2.83
N HIS A 210 5.04 15.86 2.72
CA HIS A 210 3.91 15.04 2.35
C HIS A 210 3.37 15.51 1.00
N THR A 211 3.36 14.60 0.02
CA THR A 211 2.81 14.88 -1.31
C THR A 211 1.57 14.05 -1.53
N LEU A 212 0.43 14.72 -1.70
CA LEU A 212 -0.85 14.07 -1.96
C LEU A 212 -1.16 14.12 -3.45
N LEU A 213 -1.38 12.98 -4.08
CA LEU A 213 -1.84 12.84 -5.46
C LEU A 213 -3.27 12.31 -5.47
N LYS A 214 -4.19 13.11 -5.99
CA LYS A 214 -5.57 12.66 -6.20
C LYS A 214 -5.66 11.87 -7.50
N ILE A 215 -6.20 10.67 -7.42
CA ILE A 215 -6.53 9.83 -8.55
C ILE A 215 -8.01 9.97 -8.81
N ASP A 216 -8.38 10.32 -10.02
CA ASP A 216 -9.75 10.31 -10.52
C ASP A 216 -9.85 9.45 -11.79
N GLU A 217 -11.03 9.37 -12.36
CA GLU A 217 -11.28 8.56 -13.56
C GLU A 217 -10.57 9.08 -14.82
N SER A 218 -10.04 10.31 -14.78
CA SER A 218 -9.37 10.91 -15.93
C SER A 218 -7.87 10.65 -15.90
N LYS A 219 -7.32 10.15 -17.01
CA LYS A 219 -5.87 9.91 -17.20
C LYS A 219 -5.07 11.22 -17.35
N ASN A 220 -5.40 12.26 -16.61
CA ASN A 220 -4.69 13.53 -16.70
C ASN A 220 -3.46 13.57 -15.78
N ASN A 221 -2.33 13.10 -16.27
CA ASN A 221 -1.07 13.10 -15.56
C ASN A 221 -0.39 14.50 -15.45
N GLY A 222 -1.00 15.57 -15.98
CA GLY A 222 -0.42 16.91 -15.93
C GLY A 222 -0.23 17.44 -14.51
N ALA A 223 -1.28 17.36 -13.69
CA ALA A 223 -1.22 17.77 -12.28
C ALA A 223 -0.26 16.89 -11.46
N VAL A 224 -0.23 15.59 -11.74
CA VAL A 224 0.70 14.64 -11.12
C VAL A 224 2.15 15.04 -11.43
N ARG A 225 2.48 15.32 -12.71
CA ARG A 225 3.81 15.77 -13.14
C ARG A 225 4.25 17.02 -12.40
N ILE A 226 3.38 18.01 -12.28
CA ILE A 226 3.70 19.25 -11.57
C ILE A 226 4.02 18.96 -10.11
N ARG A 227 3.18 18.20 -9.39
CA ARG A 227 3.37 17.86 -7.98
C ARG A 227 4.65 17.06 -7.73
N VAL A 228 4.92 16.05 -8.57
CA VAL A 228 6.14 15.24 -8.47
C VAL A 228 7.39 16.11 -8.72
N ARG A 229 7.37 16.97 -9.73
CA ARG A 229 8.48 17.90 -10.00
C ARG A 229 8.69 18.90 -8.86
N SER A 230 7.63 19.41 -8.25
CA SER A 230 7.71 20.30 -7.09
C SER A 230 8.33 19.58 -5.88
N LEU A 231 7.92 18.34 -5.61
CA LEU A 231 8.52 17.50 -4.56
C LEU A 231 10.02 17.34 -4.82
N LEU A 232 10.41 16.94 -6.03
CA LEU A 232 11.82 16.72 -6.37
C LEU A 232 12.65 17.99 -6.30
N ALA A 233 12.08 19.14 -6.67
CA ALA A 233 12.74 20.45 -6.52
C ALA A 233 12.98 20.78 -5.04
N ALA A 234 12.01 20.53 -4.17
CA ALA A 234 12.15 20.76 -2.73
C ALA A 234 13.18 19.82 -2.09
N VAL A 235 13.16 18.53 -2.44
CA VAL A 235 14.17 17.57 -1.96
C VAL A 235 15.58 17.98 -2.37
N ARG A 236 15.79 18.39 -3.62
CA ARG A 236 17.09 18.83 -4.13
C ARG A 236 17.57 20.13 -3.51
N ALA A 237 16.66 21.02 -3.15
CA ALA A 237 17.02 22.27 -2.46
C ALA A 237 17.53 22.01 -1.04
N ASN A 238 17.02 20.99 -0.38
CA ASN A 238 17.40 20.61 0.99
C ASN A 238 18.66 19.71 1.04
N ASP A 239 18.92 18.94 -0.03
CA ASP A 239 20.07 18.06 -0.17
C ASP A 239 20.53 18.08 -1.64
N PRO A 240 21.44 19.01 -2.01
CA PRO A 240 21.90 19.12 -3.39
C PRO A 240 22.62 17.84 -3.82
N LEU A 241 21.98 17.09 -4.70
CA LEU A 241 22.56 15.90 -5.32
C LEU A 241 23.79 16.27 -6.15
N PRO A 242 24.83 15.41 -6.20
CA PRO A 242 25.92 15.58 -7.15
C PRO A 242 25.37 15.71 -8.58
N ALA A 243 25.88 16.67 -9.34
CA ALA A 243 25.41 16.98 -10.70
C ALA A 243 25.45 15.77 -11.68
N GLU A 244 26.24 14.73 -11.38
CA GLU A 244 26.37 13.52 -12.17
C GLU A 244 25.21 12.54 -12.07
N ALA A 245 24.33 12.66 -11.06
CA ALA A 245 23.18 11.78 -10.87
C ALA A 245 22.01 12.06 -11.85
N VAL A 246 22.15 13.05 -12.73
CA VAL A 246 21.06 13.55 -13.59
C VAL A 246 21.12 13.01 -15.03
N LYS A 247 22.07 12.16 -15.40
CA LYS A 247 22.13 11.60 -16.76
C LYS A 247 21.20 10.39 -16.89
N PRO A 248 20.26 10.41 -17.87
CA PRO A 248 19.31 9.30 -18.11
C PRO A 248 19.92 8.13 -18.89
N GLU A 249 21.21 7.88 -18.80
CA GLU A 249 21.86 6.75 -19.46
C GLU A 249 21.96 5.60 -18.45
N ASN A 250 21.24 4.52 -18.71
CA ASN A 250 21.17 3.24 -18.01
C ASN A 250 20.12 3.13 -16.89
N ALA A 251 18.86 3.32 -17.25
CA ALA A 251 17.77 2.68 -16.51
C ALA A 251 17.84 1.17 -16.78
N GLU A 252 18.62 0.43 -16.01
CA GLU A 252 18.41 -1.02 -15.91
C GLU A 252 17.03 -1.24 -15.31
N THR A 253 16.06 -1.50 -16.18
CA THR A 253 14.74 -1.96 -15.76
C THR A 253 14.94 -3.35 -15.17
N VAL A 254 14.99 -3.45 -13.86
CA VAL A 254 14.97 -4.73 -13.18
C VAL A 254 13.55 -5.27 -13.35
N HIS A 255 13.36 -6.12 -14.34
CA HIS A 255 12.15 -6.93 -14.49
C HIS A 255 12.18 -8.02 -13.43
N PHE A 256 11.11 -8.09 -12.64
CA PHE A 256 10.83 -9.14 -11.66
C PHE A 256 9.84 -10.14 -12.25
#